data_c811d75e5329279c78d3a576d40615ea
#
_entry.id   c811d75e5329279c78d3a576d40615ea
#
_cell.length_a   1.000
_cell.length_b   1.000
_cell.length_c   1.000
_cell.angle_alpha   90.00
_cell.angle_beta   90.00
_cell.angle_gamma   90.00
#
_symmetry.space_group_name_H-M   'P 1'
#
loop_
_entity.id
_entity.type
_entity.pdbx_description
1 polymer ?
#
loop_
_entity_poly.entity_id
_entity_poly.type
_entity_poly.pdbx_seq_one_letter_code
_entity_poly.pdbx_strand_id
1 'polypeptide(L)'
;MPQDKLHITALEVTHSKTAPEIQELVDGVKDKIPAMTDYTYNHRARLVKPLIGYDASALALSFVPAAGEGLHSGRTPEDDEFTYHHLRRDLFSLSRDAGLKVESRYVVPSSHLTIGRFIYSKDLENENGSPDPDKMKALIEKIEEINGWLAKEFWPEHNDGTIPEGGEFNVGQEKGLHCGTGSLWYGGGDALHLGKGY
;
A
#
# COMPACT_ATOMS: atom_id res chain seq x y z
N MET A 1 -3.93 -5.68 -12.56
CA MET A 1 -4.78 -4.57 -12.09
C MET A 1 -4.61 -3.37 -13.03
N PRO A 2 -5.63 -2.56 -13.36
CA PRO A 2 -5.43 -1.34 -14.14
C PRO A 2 -4.47 -0.37 -13.42
N GLN A 3 -3.61 0.30 -14.18
CA GLN A 3 -2.55 1.16 -13.59
C GLN A 3 -3.14 2.34 -12.78
N ASP A 4 -4.24 2.92 -13.28
CA ASP A 4 -4.96 4.04 -12.63
C ASP A 4 -5.71 3.63 -11.34
N LYS A 5 -5.72 2.33 -11.02
CA LYS A 5 -6.35 1.75 -9.83
C LYS A 5 -5.34 1.18 -8.83
N LEU A 6 -4.05 1.30 -9.13
CA LEU A 6 -3.01 0.89 -8.20
C LEU A 6 -3.01 1.79 -6.96
N HIS A 7 -2.96 1.19 -5.78
CA HIS A 7 -2.99 1.94 -4.51
C HIS A 7 -2.33 1.14 -3.38
N ILE A 8 -1.85 1.86 -2.39
CA ILE A 8 -1.45 1.30 -1.09
C ILE A 8 -2.56 1.60 -0.08
N THR A 9 -3.07 0.59 0.60
CA THR A 9 -4.08 0.76 1.64
C THR A 9 -3.42 1.14 2.95
N ALA A 10 -3.57 2.40 3.36
CA ALA A 10 -3.05 2.86 4.64
C ALA A 10 -3.88 2.30 5.81
N LEU A 11 -5.21 2.30 5.72
CA LEU A 11 -6.11 1.75 6.71
C LEU A 11 -7.40 1.25 6.05
N GLU A 12 -7.80 0.02 6.35
CA GLU A 12 -9.15 -0.47 6.10
C GLU A 12 -9.96 -0.27 7.37
N VAL A 13 -10.97 0.58 7.33
CA VAL A 13 -11.77 0.88 8.54
C VAL A 13 -12.71 -0.27 8.87
N THR A 14 -13.41 -0.78 7.86
CA THR A 14 -14.35 -1.92 8.03
C THR A 14 -14.52 -2.69 6.73
N HIS A 15 -15.14 -3.85 6.82
CA HIS A 15 -15.43 -4.72 5.69
C HIS A 15 -16.76 -5.48 5.91
N SER A 16 -17.27 -6.11 4.86
CA SER A 16 -18.45 -7.00 4.93
C SER A 16 -19.69 -6.31 5.52
N LYS A 17 -19.87 -5.03 5.21
CA LYS A 17 -21.03 -4.22 5.59
C LYS A 17 -21.95 -4.03 4.40
N THR A 18 -23.23 -3.86 4.67
CA THR A 18 -24.24 -3.47 3.67
C THR A 18 -24.11 -2.00 3.31
N ALA A 19 -24.66 -1.58 2.17
CA ALA A 19 -24.62 -0.17 1.76
C ALA A 19 -25.28 0.78 2.78
N PRO A 20 -26.43 0.46 3.43
CA PRO A 20 -26.98 1.30 4.50
C PRO A 20 -26.06 1.43 5.72
N GLU A 21 -25.41 0.33 6.16
CA GLU A 21 -24.47 0.39 7.27
C GLU A 21 -23.25 1.25 6.95
N ILE A 22 -22.74 1.16 5.71
CA ILE A 22 -21.64 2.02 5.25
C ILE A 22 -22.08 3.48 5.25
N GLN A 23 -23.28 3.78 4.75
CA GLN A 23 -23.80 5.14 4.70
C GLN A 23 -23.95 5.73 6.11
N GLU A 24 -24.44 4.97 7.07
CA GLU A 24 -24.55 5.40 8.47
C GLU A 24 -23.18 5.73 9.07
N LEU A 25 -22.16 4.88 8.83
CA LEU A 25 -20.79 5.12 9.27
C LEU A 25 -20.23 6.40 8.65
N VAL A 26 -20.41 6.60 7.34
CA VAL A 26 -19.94 7.79 6.62
C VAL A 26 -20.61 9.05 7.16
N ASP A 27 -21.94 9.04 7.33
CA ASP A 27 -22.70 10.18 7.84
C ASP A 27 -22.25 10.57 9.25
N GLY A 28 -21.88 9.58 10.08
CA GLY A 28 -21.37 9.80 11.43
C GLY A 28 -20.00 10.46 11.49
N VAL A 29 -19.19 10.38 10.41
CA VAL A 29 -17.79 10.87 10.43
C VAL A 29 -17.43 11.81 9.30
N LYS A 30 -18.37 12.16 8.42
CA LYS A 30 -18.09 12.96 7.22
C LYS A 30 -17.30 14.24 7.49
N ASP A 31 -17.57 14.92 8.60
CA ASP A 31 -16.90 16.16 8.98
C ASP A 31 -15.45 15.92 9.51
N LYS A 32 -15.10 14.67 9.79
CA LYS A 32 -13.76 14.26 10.24
C LYS A 32 -12.89 13.70 9.10
N ILE A 33 -13.51 13.27 8.00
CA ILE A 33 -12.80 12.68 6.86
C ILE A 33 -11.70 13.60 6.31
N PRO A 34 -11.92 14.92 6.10
CA PRO A 34 -10.87 15.80 5.60
C PRO A 34 -9.62 15.83 6.49
N ALA A 35 -9.78 15.87 7.82
CA ALA A 35 -8.65 15.85 8.73
C ALA A 35 -7.83 14.56 8.66
N MET A 36 -8.48 13.41 8.39
CA MET A 36 -7.80 12.12 8.22
C MET A 36 -7.10 12.04 6.87
N THR A 37 -7.72 12.50 5.80
CA THR A 37 -7.16 12.41 4.45
C THR A 37 -6.07 13.45 4.19
N ASP A 38 -6.13 14.61 4.85
CA ASP A 38 -5.09 15.63 4.81
C ASP A 38 -3.91 15.32 5.77
N TYR A 39 -3.98 14.24 6.55
CA TYR A 39 -3.01 13.97 7.63
C TYR A 39 -1.57 13.91 7.13
N THR A 40 -1.35 13.35 5.94
CA THR A 40 -0.04 13.24 5.32
C THR A 40 0.58 14.58 4.92
N TYR A 41 -0.21 15.65 4.82
CA TYR A 41 0.31 16.98 4.51
C TYR A 41 1.35 17.45 5.54
N ASN A 42 1.14 17.14 6.82
CA ASN A 42 2.05 17.49 7.92
C ASN A 42 2.81 16.27 8.49
N HIS A 43 2.45 15.05 8.12
CA HIS A 43 2.99 13.81 8.68
C HIS A 43 3.46 12.90 7.53
N ARG A 44 4.64 13.20 7.03
CA ARG A 44 5.17 12.61 5.80
C ARG A 44 5.86 11.29 6.08
N ALA A 45 5.43 10.24 5.42
CA ALA A 45 6.03 8.92 5.51
C ALA A 45 6.66 8.54 4.15
N ARG A 46 7.93 8.20 4.18
CA ARG A 46 8.69 7.77 3.00
C ARG A 46 8.90 6.27 3.03
N LEU A 47 8.68 5.64 1.88
CA LEU A 47 8.85 4.21 1.63
C LEU A 47 9.92 4.00 0.56
N VAL A 48 10.75 2.97 0.74
CA VAL A 48 11.89 2.65 -0.12
C VAL A 48 11.98 1.15 -0.37
N LYS A 49 12.94 0.73 -1.18
CA LYS A 49 13.28 -0.68 -1.43
C LYS A 49 12.09 -1.46 -1.99
N PRO A 50 11.60 -1.11 -3.20
CA PRO A 50 10.55 -1.88 -3.85
C PRO A 50 10.95 -3.34 -4.01
N LEU A 51 9.99 -4.25 -3.72
CA LEU A 51 10.18 -5.70 -3.79
C LEU A 51 8.86 -6.36 -4.17
N ILE A 52 8.88 -7.31 -5.09
CA ILE A 52 7.71 -8.15 -5.38
C ILE A 52 7.55 -9.20 -4.29
N GLY A 53 6.45 -9.08 -3.54
CA GLY A 53 5.95 -10.12 -2.67
C GLY A 53 4.80 -10.90 -3.31
N TYR A 54 4.59 -12.13 -2.88
CA TYR A 54 3.51 -12.97 -3.37
C TYR A 54 2.97 -13.90 -2.29
N ASP A 55 1.72 -14.28 -2.46
CA ASP A 55 1.06 -15.35 -1.73
C ASP A 55 0.25 -16.24 -2.69
N ALA A 56 -0.57 -17.13 -2.16
CA ALA A 56 -1.41 -18.00 -2.99
C ALA A 56 -2.50 -17.26 -3.79
N SER A 57 -2.73 -15.99 -3.54
CA SER A 57 -3.82 -15.21 -4.13
C SER A 57 -3.38 -14.01 -4.96
N ALA A 58 -2.20 -13.45 -4.69
CA ALA A 58 -1.79 -12.18 -5.27
C ALA A 58 -0.28 -11.98 -5.40
N LEU A 59 0.07 -11.07 -6.29
CA LEU A 59 1.37 -10.43 -6.41
C LEU A 59 1.24 -8.97 -5.98
N ALA A 60 2.18 -8.48 -5.19
CA ALA A 60 2.20 -7.09 -4.75
C ALA A 60 3.61 -6.50 -4.83
N LEU A 61 3.71 -5.23 -5.20
CA LEU A 61 4.91 -4.44 -4.98
C LEU A 61 4.87 -3.90 -3.55
N SER A 62 5.81 -4.32 -2.75
CA SER A 62 5.91 -3.97 -1.33
C SER A 62 7.11 -3.05 -1.10
N PHE A 63 7.05 -2.27 -0.03
CA PHE A 63 8.09 -1.32 0.36
C PHE A 63 8.37 -1.44 1.85
N VAL A 64 9.49 -0.88 2.28
CA VAL A 64 9.82 -0.70 3.71
C VAL A 64 9.90 0.79 4.06
N PRO A 65 9.68 1.18 5.33
CA PRO A 65 9.96 2.55 5.79
C PRO A 65 11.43 2.91 5.57
N ALA A 66 11.68 4.14 5.14
CA ALA A 66 13.01 4.58 4.69
C ALA A 66 14.08 4.61 5.77
N ALA A 67 13.74 4.95 7.00
CA ALA A 67 14.63 4.93 8.17
C ALA A 67 15.98 5.66 7.98
N GLY A 68 15.97 6.76 7.26
CA GLY A 68 17.17 7.57 6.97
C GLY A 68 18.02 7.05 5.81
N GLU A 69 17.57 6.04 5.08
CA GLU A 69 18.29 5.54 3.91
C GLU A 69 18.01 6.36 2.64
N GLY A 70 19.01 6.52 1.80
CA GLY A 70 18.86 7.14 0.47
C GLY A 70 18.31 8.56 0.54
N LEU A 71 18.88 9.40 1.38
CA LEU A 71 18.43 10.77 1.55
C LEU A 71 18.85 11.63 0.36
N HIS A 72 17.90 12.38 -0.19
CA HIS A 72 18.19 13.44 -1.16
C HIS A 72 18.81 14.66 -0.48
N SER A 73 19.47 15.50 -1.26
CA SER A 73 20.04 16.75 -0.77
C SER A 73 18.99 17.60 -0.01
N GLY A 74 19.33 18.04 1.19
CA GLY A 74 18.46 18.84 2.04
C GLY A 74 17.52 18.05 2.96
N ARG A 75 17.57 16.70 2.93
CA ARG A 75 16.90 15.85 3.91
C ARG A 75 17.90 15.31 4.93
N THR A 76 17.39 15.02 6.11
CA THR A 76 18.15 14.43 7.21
C THR A 76 17.46 13.15 7.72
N PRO A 77 18.14 12.27 8.47
CA PRO A 77 17.51 11.07 9.01
C PRO A 77 16.28 11.37 9.89
N GLU A 78 16.23 12.53 10.53
CA GLU A 78 15.10 12.98 11.37
C GLU A 78 13.82 13.16 10.53
N ASP A 79 13.92 13.45 9.24
CA ASP A 79 12.77 13.54 8.33
C ASP A 79 12.07 12.19 8.12
N ASP A 80 12.71 11.07 8.46
CA ASP A 80 12.18 9.72 8.39
C ASP A 80 11.78 9.14 9.76
N GLU A 81 11.85 9.90 10.85
CA GLU A 81 11.39 9.45 12.18
C GLU A 81 9.90 9.12 12.18
N PHE A 82 9.11 9.89 11.41
CA PHE A 82 7.70 9.56 11.18
C PHE A 82 7.57 8.54 10.04
N THR A 83 7.33 7.31 10.40
CA THR A 83 7.25 6.19 9.45
C THR A 83 5.82 5.88 9.01
N TYR A 84 5.68 5.03 8.02
CA TYR A 84 4.39 4.47 7.60
C TYR A 84 3.65 3.73 8.74
N HIS A 85 4.38 3.13 9.69
CA HIS A 85 3.78 2.51 10.88
C HIS A 85 3.16 3.55 11.81
N HIS A 86 3.82 4.69 12.00
CA HIS A 86 3.26 5.82 12.74
C HIS A 86 2.01 6.36 12.04
N LEU A 87 2.04 6.53 10.72
CA LEU A 87 0.88 6.96 9.94
C LEU A 87 -0.33 6.02 10.17
N ARG A 88 -0.14 4.71 10.06
CA ARG A 88 -1.21 3.73 10.28
C ARG A 88 -1.75 3.77 11.72
N ARG A 89 -0.87 3.87 12.72
CA ARG A 89 -1.26 4.02 14.13
C ARG A 89 -2.11 5.28 14.34
N ASP A 90 -1.69 6.38 13.76
CA ASP A 90 -2.35 7.67 13.96
C ASP A 90 -3.69 7.72 13.22
N LEU A 91 -3.78 7.19 12.01
CA LEU A 91 -5.05 7.03 11.29
C LEU A 91 -6.03 6.12 12.05
N PHE A 92 -5.53 5.04 12.67
CA PHE A 92 -6.35 4.19 13.54
C PHE A 92 -6.88 4.98 14.73
N SER A 93 -6.04 5.78 15.39
CA SER A 93 -6.44 6.61 16.53
C SER A 93 -7.44 7.68 16.13
N LEU A 94 -7.21 8.39 15.04
CA LEU A 94 -8.14 9.39 14.49
C LEU A 94 -9.51 8.78 14.15
N SER A 95 -9.51 7.58 13.54
CA SER A 95 -10.74 6.87 13.21
C SER A 95 -11.52 6.49 14.47
N ARG A 96 -10.84 5.94 15.48
CA ARG A 96 -11.45 5.60 16.77
C ARG A 96 -11.99 6.83 17.49
N ASP A 97 -11.23 7.93 17.53
CA ASP A 97 -11.61 9.16 18.20
C ASP A 97 -12.77 9.88 17.48
N ALA A 98 -12.95 9.59 16.18
CA ALA A 98 -14.13 9.97 15.42
C ALA A 98 -15.38 9.11 15.72
N GLY A 99 -15.23 8.02 16.49
CA GLY A 99 -16.31 7.10 16.85
C GLY A 99 -16.39 5.84 15.99
N LEU A 100 -15.44 5.61 15.07
CA LEU A 100 -15.42 4.41 14.25
C LEU A 100 -14.80 3.23 15.01
N LYS A 101 -15.40 2.06 14.86
CA LYS A 101 -14.79 0.80 15.25
C LYS A 101 -13.99 0.27 14.06
N VAL A 102 -12.67 0.30 14.18
CA VAL A 102 -11.79 -0.23 13.13
C VAL A 102 -11.76 -1.76 13.20
N GLU A 103 -12.18 -2.41 12.13
CA GLU A 103 -12.28 -3.89 12.00
C GLU A 103 -11.42 -4.36 10.80
N SER A 104 -10.22 -3.80 10.65
CA SER A 104 -9.33 -4.08 9.53
C SER A 104 -8.90 -5.55 9.47
N ARG A 105 -8.91 -6.11 8.26
CA ARG A 105 -8.27 -7.40 7.95
C ARG A 105 -6.76 -7.28 7.78
N TYR A 106 -6.26 -6.08 7.52
CA TYR A 106 -4.84 -5.78 7.36
C TYR A 106 -4.19 -5.56 8.73
N VAL A 107 -4.05 -6.64 9.52
CA VAL A 107 -3.45 -6.63 10.85
C VAL A 107 -1.95 -6.34 10.76
N VAL A 108 -1.27 -6.95 9.79
CA VAL A 108 0.15 -6.69 9.56
C VAL A 108 0.30 -5.34 8.84
N PRO A 109 1.12 -4.43 9.36
CA PRO A 109 1.30 -3.10 8.78
C PRO A 109 2.26 -3.17 7.57
N SER A 110 1.83 -3.84 6.50
CA SER A 110 2.59 -3.91 5.25
C SER A 110 2.23 -2.74 4.33
N SER A 111 3.24 -2.13 3.73
CA SER A 111 3.08 -1.14 2.65
C SER A 111 3.17 -1.88 1.32
N HIS A 112 2.02 -2.31 0.81
CA HIS A 112 1.97 -3.08 -0.44
C HIS A 112 0.95 -2.52 -1.42
N LEU A 113 1.30 -2.62 -2.69
CA LEU A 113 0.51 -2.23 -3.83
C LEU A 113 0.22 -3.51 -4.64
N THR A 114 -1.02 -4.00 -4.59
CA THR A 114 -1.39 -5.22 -5.31
C THR A 114 -1.34 -4.98 -6.82
N ILE A 115 -0.45 -5.69 -7.52
CA ILE A 115 -0.28 -5.58 -8.98
C ILE A 115 -1.08 -6.62 -9.74
N GLY A 116 -1.34 -7.77 -9.15
CA GLY A 116 -2.10 -8.84 -9.78
C GLY A 116 -2.73 -9.79 -8.78
N ARG A 117 -3.78 -10.49 -9.21
CA ARG A 117 -4.40 -11.59 -8.46
C ARG A 117 -4.48 -12.82 -9.33
N PHE A 118 -4.22 -13.97 -8.74
CA PHE A 118 -4.45 -15.25 -9.38
C PHE A 118 -5.95 -15.53 -9.39
N ILE A 119 -6.58 -15.44 -10.57
CA ILE A 119 -8.00 -15.74 -10.76
C ILE A 119 -8.19 -17.22 -11.10
N TYR A 120 -7.25 -17.76 -11.89
CA TYR A 120 -7.19 -19.15 -12.28
C TYR A 120 -5.76 -19.65 -12.14
N SER A 121 -5.60 -20.88 -11.68
CA SER A 121 -4.30 -21.53 -11.49
C SER A 121 -3.87 -22.36 -12.71
N LYS A 122 -4.66 -22.40 -13.79
CA LYS A 122 -4.42 -23.30 -14.95
C LYS A 122 -3.01 -23.23 -15.53
N ASP A 123 -2.42 -22.04 -15.55
CA ASP A 123 -1.05 -21.86 -16.04
C ASP A 123 0.00 -22.50 -15.13
N LEU A 124 -0.37 -22.77 -13.88
CA LEU A 124 0.46 -23.36 -12.84
C LEU A 124 0.06 -24.81 -12.51
N GLU A 125 -0.88 -25.38 -13.26
CA GLU A 125 -1.39 -26.74 -13.09
C GLU A 125 -0.78 -27.70 -14.12
N ASN A 126 -0.69 -28.96 -13.74
CA ASN A 126 -0.41 -30.08 -14.63
C ASN A 126 -1.70 -30.54 -15.36
N GLU A 127 -1.59 -31.55 -16.22
CA GLU A 127 -2.73 -32.07 -17.01
C GLU A 127 -3.87 -32.63 -16.14
N ASN A 128 -3.60 -32.98 -14.88
CA ASN A 128 -4.58 -33.51 -13.95
C ASN A 128 -5.25 -32.43 -13.10
N GLY A 129 -4.95 -31.12 -13.33
CA GLY A 129 -5.48 -29.98 -12.56
C GLY A 129 -4.87 -29.83 -11.17
N SER A 130 -3.73 -30.45 -10.90
CA SER A 130 -2.96 -30.28 -9.66
C SER A 130 -1.83 -29.28 -9.88
N PRO A 131 -1.39 -28.56 -8.83
CA PRO A 131 -0.23 -27.67 -8.94
C PRO A 131 0.99 -28.39 -9.52
N ASP A 132 1.61 -27.76 -10.51
CA ASP A 132 2.83 -28.26 -11.16
C ASP A 132 4.06 -27.65 -10.47
N PRO A 133 4.90 -28.45 -9.80
CA PRO A 133 6.06 -27.94 -9.05
C PRO A 133 7.08 -27.22 -9.95
N ASP A 134 7.27 -27.65 -11.18
CA ASP A 134 8.25 -27.03 -12.08
C ASP A 134 7.78 -25.67 -12.58
N LYS A 135 6.49 -25.54 -12.88
CA LYS A 135 5.87 -24.25 -13.24
C LYS A 135 5.86 -23.28 -12.05
N MET A 136 5.56 -23.77 -10.85
CA MET A 136 5.63 -22.97 -9.61
C MET A 136 7.05 -22.48 -9.34
N LYS A 137 8.03 -23.37 -9.50
CA LYS A 137 9.44 -23.02 -9.36
C LYS A 137 9.86 -21.95 -10.38
N ALA A 138 9.49 -22.11 -11.64
CA ALA A 138 9.78 -21.12 -12.69
C ALA A 138 9.17 -19.76 -12.40
N LEU A 139 7.94 -19.69 -11.85
CA LEU A 139 7.33 -18.45 -11.41
C LEU A 139 8.14 -17.77 -10.29
N ILE A 140 8.54 -18.55 -9.28
CA ILE A 140 9.34 -18.04 -8.15
C ILE A 140 10.70 -17.53 -8.63
N GLU A 141 11.41 -18.30 -9.47
CA GLU A 141 12.69 -17.88 -10.05
C GLU A 141 12.56 -16.58 -10.85
N LYS A 142 11.44 -16.40 -11.57
CA LYS A 142 11.18 -15.14 -12.30
C LYS A 142 10.91 -13.95 -11.36
N ILE A 143 10.22 -14.17 -10.24
CA ILE A 143 10.01 -13.14 -9.22
C ILE A 143 11.35 -12.77 -8.56
N GLU A 144 12.21 -13.74 -8.25
CA GLU A 144 13.54 -13.50 -7.68
C GLU A 144 14.44 -12.73 -8.65
N GLU A 145 14.41 -13.05 -9.95
CA GLU A 145 15.11 -12.29 -11.00
C GLU A 145 14.65 -10.81 -11.03
N ILE A 146 13.33 -10.58 -10.99
CA ILE A 146 12.77 -9.24 -10.94
C ILE A 146 13.19 -8.51 -9.65
N ASN A 147 13.17 -9.19 -8.52
CA ASN A 147 13.59 -8.61 -7.24
C ASN A 147 15.08 -8.26 -7.22
N GLY A 148 15.92 -9.10 -7.84
CA GLY A 148 17.35 -8.77 -8.04
C GLY A 148 17.54 -7.54 -8.92
N TRP A 149 16.74 -7.39 -9.98
CA TRP A 149 16.73 -6.19 -10.81
C TRP A 149 16.23 -4.95 -10.04
N LEU A 150 15.10 -5.06 -9.31
CA LEU A 150 14.58 -3.98 -8.48
C LEU A 150 15.61 -3.49 -7.45
N ALA A 151 16.27 -4.43 -6.78
CA ALA A 151 17.30 -4.08 -5.80
C ALA A 151 18.47 -3.32 -6.46
N LYS A 152 18.97 -3.83 -7.58
CA LYS A 152 20.08 -3.20 -8.30
C LYS A 152 19.74 -1.79 -8.81
N GLU A 153 18.56 -1.59 -9.36
CA GLU A 153 18.19 -0.33 -10.02
C GLU A 153 17.61 0.71 -9.04
N PHE A 154 17.00 0.28 -7.93
CA PHE A 154 16.20 1.17 -7.09
C PHE A 154 16.60 1.22 -5.61
N TRP A 155 17.45 0.31 -5.12
CA TRP A 155 17.83 0.35 -3.71
C TRP A 155 19.07 1.20 -3.47
N PRO A 156 19.12 1.95 -2.35
CA PRO A 156 20.23 2.86 -2.07
C PRO A 156 21.58 2.15 -1.97
N GLU A 157 21.62 0.93 -1.43
CA GLU A 157 22.86 0.18 -1.25
C GLU A 157 23.61 -0.11 -2.55
N HIS A 158 22.89 -0.16 -3.66
CA HIS A 158 23.44 -0.42 -5.00
C HIS A 158 23.65 0.85 -5.82
N ASN A 159 23.30 2.02 -5.26
CA ASN A 159 23.35 3.32 -5.93
C ASN A 159 24.10 4.36 -5.09
N ASP A 160 25.26 4.01 -4.56
CA ASP A 160 26.14 4.88 -3.75
C ASP A 160 25.43 5.57 -2.57
N GLY A 161 24.44 4.90 -1.98
CA GLY A 161 23.64 5.42 -0.89
C GLY A 161 22.56 6.43 -1.31
N THR A 162 22.39 6.67 -2.61
CA THR A 162 21.34 7.55 -3.14
C THR A 162 20.12 6.75 -3.61
N ILE A 163 18.95 7.39 -3.64
CA ILE A 163 17.75 6.79 -4.23
C ILE A 163 17.62 7.25 -5.67
N PRO A 164 17.59 6.33 -6.65
CA PRO A 164 17.26 6.65 -8.03
C PRO A 164 15.78 7.11 -8.17
N GLU A 165 15.48 7.81 -9.24
CA GLU A 165 14.10 8.14 -9.61
C GLU A 165 13.25 6.88 -9.67
N GLY A 166 12.07 6.90 -9.01
CA GLY A 166 11.19 5.74 -8.87
C GLY A 166 11.57 4.76 -7.74
N GLY A 167 12.69 4.96 -7.04
CA GLY A 167 13.14 4.10 -5.94
C GLY A 167 12.46 4.39 -4.60
N GLU A 168 11.70 5.49 -4.48
CA GLU A 168 10.95 5.83 -3.28
C GLU A 168 9.47 6.11 -3.57
N PHE A 169 8.67 5.96 -2.55
CA PHE A 169 7.26 6.34 -2.54
C PHE A 169 6.96 7.21 -1.33
N ASN A 170 6.68 8.49 -1.57
CA ASN A 170 6.29 9.44 -0.52
C ASN A 170 4.77 9.43 -0.38
N VAL A 171 4.28 8.94 0.76
CA VAL A 171 2.84 8.75 0.99
C VAL A 171 2.12 10.10 1.04
N GLY A 172 1.20 10.31 0.11
CA GLY A 172 0.39 11.53 0.05
C GLY A 172 1.07 12.74 -0.60
N GLN A 173 2.20 12.56 -1.31
CA GLN A 173 2.97 13.68 -1.90
C GLN A 173 2.17 14.45 -2.97
N GLU A 174 1.67 13.77 -3.99
CA GLU A 174 0.91 14.44 -5.05
C GLU A 174 -0.51 14.84 -4.61
N LYS A 175 -1.10 13.99 -3.83
CA LYS A 175 -2.45 14.09 -3.26
C LYS A 175 -2.40 13.48 -1.88
N GLY A 176 -3.23 13.97 -0.95
CA GLY A 176 -3.38 13.34 0.35
C GLY A 176 -3.97 11.93 0.25
N LEU A 177 -4.41 11.40 1.36
CA LEU A 177 -5.03 10.08 1.36
C LEU A 177 -6.40 10.14 0.67
N HIS A 178 -6.74 9.07 -0.04
CA HIS A 178 -8.06 8.87 -0.61
C HIS A 178 -8.95 8.11 0.37
N CYS A 179 -10.07 8.69 0.78
CA CYS A 179 -11.13 7.98 1.49
C CYS A 179 -12.17 7.49 0.50
N GLY A 180 -12.47 6.22 0.51
CA GLY A 180 -13.45 5.61 -0.37
C GLY A 180 -14.34 4.59 0.33
N THR A 181 -15.47 4.27 -0.29
CA THR A 181 -16.45 3.25 0.14
C THR A 181 -16.72 2.25 -0.97
N GLY A 182 -17.39 1.15 -0.63
CA GLY A 182 -17.75 0.11 -1.58
C GLY A 182 -16.62 -0.89 -1.83
N SER A 183 -16.73 -1.66 -2.91
CA SER A 183 -15.73 -2.65 -3.29
C SER A 183 -14.50 -1.96 -3.87
N LEU A 184 -13.45 -1.86 -3.09
CA LEU A 184 -12.17 -1.28 -3.55
C LEU A 184 -11.36 -2.24 -4.41
N TRP A 185 -11.75 -3.49 -4.48
CA TRP A 185 -11.10 -4.50 -5.30
C TRP A 185 -11.29 -4.16 -6.78
N TYR A 186 -10.21 -4.19 -7.53
CA TYR A 186 -10.17 -3.83 -8.95
C TYR A 186 -10.57 -2.37 -9.26
N GLY A 187 -10.51 -1.49 -8.24
CA GLY A 187 -10.80 -0.06 -8.40
C GLY A 187 -12.27 0.31 -8.52
N GLY A 188 -13.15 -0.58 -8.05
CA GLY A 188 -14.55 -0.23 -7.78
C GLY A 188 -14.69 0.56 -6.48
N GLY A 189 -15.83 1.18 -6.29
CA GLY A 189 -16.15 1.97 -5.10
C GLY A 189 -16.19 3.48 -5.36
N ASP A 190 -16.83 4.18 -4.46
CA ASP A 190 -17.06 5.63 -4.55
C ASP A 190 -16.02 6.39 -3.75
N ALA A 191 -15.46 7.44 -4.36
CA ALA A 191 -14.57 8.36 -3.68
C ALA A 191 -15.41 9.31 -2.79
N LEU A 192 -15.12 9.34 -1.49
CA LEU A 192 -15.76 10.27 -0.55
C LEU A 192 -14.97 11.57 -0.45
N HIS A 193 -13.66 11.46 -0.31
CA HIS A 193 -12.78 12.61 -0.17
C HIS A 193 -11.35 12.28 -0.61
N LEU A 194 -10.70 13.25 -1.22
CA LEU A 194 -9.29 13.21 -1.56
C LEU A 194 -8.58 14.32 -0.78
N GLY A 195 -7.60 13.96 0.02
CA GLY A 195 -6.82 14.89 0.81
C GLY A 195 -5.84 15.71 -0.04
N LYS A 196 -5.14 16.63 0.64
CA LYS A 196 -4.16 17.55 0.05
C LYS A 196 -2.79 16.89 -0.04
N GLY A 197 -2.15 17.02 -1.21
CA GLY A 197 -0.74 16.74 -1.38
C GLY A 197 0.16 17.85 -0.84
N TYR A 198 1.48 17.62 -0.81
CA TYR A 198 2.49 18.56 -0.31
C TYR A 198 3.68 18.71 -1.26
#